data_3217f09194697a4612c233c6c97d0543
#
_entry.id   3217f09194697a4612c233c6c97d0543
#
_cell.length_a   1.000
_cell.length_b   1.000
_cell.length_c   1.000
_cell.angle_alpha   90.00
_cell.angle_beta   90.00
_cell.angle_gamma   90.00
#
_symmetry.space_group_name_H-M   'P 1'
#
loop_
_entity.id
_entity.type
_entity.pdbx_description
1 polymer ?
#
loop_
_entity_poly.entity_id
_entity_poly.type
_entity_poly.pdbx_seq_one_letter_code
_entity_poly.pdbx_strand_id
1 'polypeptide(L)'
;MPPLEWAQNMISPGRDPSKTDEEKDVAPLIALSPAQLYAALRAAASWLEAHAEAINAINVFPVPDGDTGTNMSLTLRSTLQEAAKLEPEARPVTLSLFMEALARGAIMGARGNSGVILSQLVLGLAKACQGKEALDASALAQALEEGTRLACQAIGQPREGTIITVAREAAQAARALVEAGEKDLTTVMAKVAEAAREAVERTPQLLPVLAEAGVVDAGGQGLWVILEGMARHLRGEPLEAPAVGGARLQQEWVAHAQELHAASPSLYGYCTEFLLQGEGLDPIHLRSRLQAMGDSVVVVGDERMLRAHVHTDDPGAAISLGTRLGELLEVKVDNIRQQADRFLEWHQAFQAQATVVAVANGQGLIGVLRSMGAKVVPGGPTMNPSVGQLLEAIEACPTPQVIILPNDKNIIPTAHQAAQLSQKQVAVVPTRTIPQGIAALLAYNPERSLDENVPIMEEAANSVRTIEVARAIRDAQIGGYQVRQGEVMAIVDGQLMATAATPEEALRKALQALGVQEGLLTLYYGADTDPHTAQTLANSLQSEYPGLEVETVDGGQPHYYYIASLE
;
A
#
# COMPACT_ATOMS: atom_id res chain seq x y z
N MET A 1 -18.77 2.21 15.96
CA MET A 1 -20.27 2.17 16.00
C MET A 1 -20.66 0.97 16.82
N PRO A 2 -21.63 1.04 17.75
CA PRO A 2 -22.08 -0.13 18.48
C PRO A 2 -22.72 -1.13 17.49
N PRO A 3 -22.57 -2.44 17.71
CA PRO A 3 -23.20 -3.46 16.91
C PRO A 3 -24.72 -3.36 17.05
N LEU A 4 -25.41 -3.61 15.94
CA LEU A 4 -26.87 -3.60 15.90
C LEU A 4 -27.41 -4.65 16.90
N GLU A 5 -28.08 -4.22 17.97
CA GLU A 5 -28.61 -5.07 19.04
C GLU A 5 -29.55 -6.20 18.53
N TRP A 6 -30.24 -5.97 17.42
CA TRP A 6 -31.12 -6.99 16.83
C TRP A 6 -30.36 -8.21 16.25
N ALA A 7 -29.11 -8.01 15.77
CA ALA A 7 -28.29 -9.11 15.27
C ALA A 7 -27.65 -9.94 16.41
N GLN A 8 -27.48 -9.35 17.60
CA GLN A 8 -26.96 -10.04 18.78
C GLN A 8 -28.01 -10.91 19.46
N ASN A 9 -29.26 -10.50 19.47
CA ASN A 9 -30.35 -11.22 20.16
C ASN A 9 -30.86 -12.47 19.42
N MET A 10 -30.48 -12.66 18.14
CA MET A 10 -30.87 -13.86 17.36
C MET A 10 -29.82 -14.97 17.33
N ILE A 11 -28.67 -14.82 17.98
CA ILE A 11 -27.52 -15.74 17.86
C ILE A 11 -27.38 -16.65 19.10
N SER A 12 -28.36 -16.78 19.97
CA SER A 12 -28.27 -17.72 21.12
C SER A 12 -29.26 -18.86 21.05
N PRO A 13 -28.85 -20.04 20.58
CA PRO A 13 -29.22 -21.27 21.24
C PRO A 13 -28.14 -21.60 22.31
N GLY A 14 -28.54 -21.60 23.56
CA GLY A 14 -27.67 -21.91 24.72
C GLY A 14 -26.88 -23.18 24.51
N ARG A 15 -25.56 -23.11 24.55
CA ARG A 15 -24.69 -24.30 24.67
C ARG A 15 -24.48 -24.61 26.14
N ASP A 16 -24.84 -25.82 26.52
CA ASP A 16 -24.47 -26.44 27.77
C ASP A 16 -23.00 -26.93 27.66
N PRO A 17 -22.07 -26.47 28.50
CA PRO A 17 -20.65 -26.80 28.40
C PRO A 17 -20.27 -28.23 28.83
N SER A 18 -21.23 -29.09 29.18
CA SER A 18 -20.96 -30.40 29.78
C SER A 18 -21.06 -31.60 28.82
N LYS A 19 -21.21 -31.42 27.50
CA LYS A 19 -21.29 -32.54 26.54
C LYS A 19 -19.97 -32.70 25.78
N THR A 20 -19.35 -33.85 26.02
CA THR A 20 -18.16 -34.42 25.35
C THR A 20 -18.38 -34.68 23.85
N ASP A 21 -17.26 -34.63 23.08
CA ASP A 21 -17.16 -34.87 21.63
C ASP A 21 -17.70 -36.26 21.21
N GLU A 22 -19.01 -36.34 20.99
CA GLU A 22 -19.63 -37.32 20.11
C GLU A 22 -20.04 -36.62 18.85
N GLU A 23 -19.81 -37.21 17.67
CA GLU A 23 -20.26 -36.77 16.36
C GLU A 23 -21.70 -36.24 16.47
N LYS A 24 -21.86 -34.93 16.55
CA LYS A 24 -23.19 -34.30 16.52
C LYS A 24 -23.66 -34.36 15.08
N ASP A 25 -24.69 -35.15 14.86
CA ASP A 25 -25.59 -35.06 13.71
C ASP A 25 -26.17 -33.63 13.68
N VAL A 26 -25.40 -32.70 13.13
CA VAL A 26 -25.83 -31.31 12.96
C VAL A 26 -26.86 -31.34 11.85
N ALA A 27 -28.11 -30.99 12.13
CA ALA A 27 -29.16 -30.93 11.14
C ALA A 27 -28.70 -30.07 9.93
N PRO A 28 -28.93 -30.55 8.67
CA PRO A 28 -28.46 -29.86 7.49
C PRO A 28 -29.03 -28.44 7.42
N LEU A 29 -28.18 -27.47 7.09
CA LEU A 29 -28.55 -26.07 6.90
C LEU A 29 -29.14 -25.87 5.49
N ILE A 30 -30.46 -25.93 5.39
CA ILE A 30 -31.15 -25.94 4.08
C ILE A 30 -31.25 -24.54 3.47
N ALA A 31 -31.33 -23.49 4.28
CA ALA A 31 -31.47 -22.12 3.81
C ALA A 31 -30.95 -21.12 4.84
N LEU A 32 -30.45 -19.98 4.39
CA LEU A 32 -30.04 -18.84 5.21
C LEU A 32 -31.10 -17.75 5.21
N SER A 33 -31.52 -17.34 6.39
CA SER A 33 -32.30 -16.12 6.58
C SER A 33 -31.44 -14.87 6.33
N PRO A 34 -32.03 -13.67 6.13
CA PRO A 34 -31.27 -12.42 5.99
C PRO A 34 -30.26 -12.18 7.13
N ALA A 35 -30.63 -12.49 8.37
CA ALA A 35 -29.77 -12.31 9.53
C ALA A 35 -28.56 -13.27 9.51
N GLN A 36 -28.76 -14.54 9.16
CA GLN A 36 -27.69 -15.53 9.05
C GLN A 36 -26.75 -15.20 7.89
N LEU A 37 -27.30 -14.76 6.75
CA LEU A 37 -26.49 -14.34 5.61
C LEU A 37 -25.67 -13.09 5.94
N TYR A 38 -26.26 -12.11 6.65
CA TYR A 38 -25.54 -10.94 7.13
C TYR A 38 -24.37 -11.34 8.05
N ALA A 39 -24.59 -12.28 8.97
CA ALA A 39 -23.56 -12.77 9.86
C ALA A 39 -22.40 -13.46 9.10
N ALA A 40 -22.74 -14.30 8.10
CA ALA A 40 -21.74 -14.97 7.25
C ALA A 40 -20.94 -13.97 6.42
N LEU A 41 -21.60 -12.98 5.80
CA LEU A 41 -20.92 -11.92 5.02
C LEU A 41 -20.06 -11.03 5.91
N ARG A 42 -20.48 -10.73 7.14
CA ARG A 42 -19.68 -9.95 8.10
C ARG A 42 -18.42 -10.74 8.54
N ALA A 43 -18.55 -12.03 8.77
CA ALA A 43 -17.43 -12.91 9.05
C ALA A 43 -16.42 -12.94 7.89
N ALA A 44 -16.93 -13.07 6.66
CA ALA A 44 -16.11 -13.01 5.44
C ALA A 44 -15.42 -11.64 5.28
N ALA A 45 -16.10 -10.54 5.61
CA ALA A 45 -15.50 -9.20 5.54
C ALA A 45 -14.34 -9.03 6.54
N SER A 46 -14.53 -9.48 7.77
CA SER A 46 -13.44 -9.46 8.76
C SER A 46 -12.27 -10.36 8.36
N TRP A 47 -12.56 -11.52 7.77
CA TRP A 47 -11.55 -12.43 7.25
C TRP A 47 -10.79 -11.86 6.07
N LEU A 48 -11.48 -11.20 5.14
CA LEU A 48 -10.87 -10.49 4.01
C LEU A 48 -9.99 -9.33 4.48
N GLU A 49 -10.44 -8.54 5.45
CA GLU A 49 -9.66 -7.44 6.03
C GLU A 49 -8.35 -7.92 6.66
N ALA A 50 -8.39 -9.04 7.37
CA ALA A 50 -7.19 -9.67 7.95
C ALA A 50 -6.18 -10.17 6.88
N HIS A 51 -6.65 -10.46 5.66
CA HIS A 51 -5.82 -10.91 4.54
C HIS A 51 -5.48 -9.80 3.54
N ALA A 52 -5.99 -8.58 3.72
CA ALA A 52 -5.89 -7.53 2.71
C ALA A 52 -4.45 -7.19 2.33
N GLU A 53 -3.54 -7.10 3.30
CA GLU A 53 -2.12 -6.84 3.02
C GLU A 53 -1.45 -7.96 2.23
N ALA A 54 -1.75 -9.23 2.56
CA ALA A 54 -1.22 -10.37 1.82
C ALA A 54 -1.74 -10.41 0.37
N ILE A 55 -3.01 -10.03 0.15
CA ILE A 55 -3.61 -9.92 -1.18
C ILE A 55 -2.99 -8.73 -1.95
N ASN A 56 -2.76 -7.59 -1.29
CA ASN A 56 -2.09 -6.44 -1.89
C ASN A 56 -0.67 -6.80 -2.36
N ALA A 57 0.06 -7.57 -1.56
CA ALA A 57 1.44 -7.97 -1.85
C ALA A 57 1.61 -8.79 -3.15
N ILE A 58 0.57 -9.48 -3.61
CA ILE A 58 0.59 -10.30 -4.83
C ILE A 58 -0.11 -9.63 -6.01
N ASN A 59 -0.47 -8.36 -5.90
CA ASN A 59 -1.22 -7.62 -6.91
C ASN A 59 -0.33 -7.15 -8.06
N VAL A 60 -0.01 -8.04 -9.00
CA VAL A 60 0.86 -7.75 -10.14
C VAL A 60 0.11 -7.52 -11.46
N PHE A 61 -1.21 -7.80 -11.50
CA PHE A 61 -2.02 -7.69 -12.71
C PHE A 61 -3.39 -7.07 -12.42
N PRO A 62 -3.95 -6.21 -13.31
CA PRO A 62 -3.38 -5.73 -14.59
C PRO A 62 -2.28 -4.68 -14.40
N VAL A 63 -2.20 -4.06 -13.26
CA VAL A 63 -1.18 -3.08 -12.85
C VAL A 63 -0.69 -3.46 -11.46
N PRO A 64 0.61 -3.41 -11.19
CA PRO A 64 1.16 -3.67 -9.85
C PRO A 64 0.99 -2.44 -8.94
N ASP A 65 -0.25 -2.17 -8.49
CA ASP A 65 -0.61 -1.01 -7.66
C ASP A 65 -0.80 -1.35 -6.17
N GLY A 66 -0.86 -2.65 -5.84
CA GLY A 66 -0.87 -3.14 -4.47
C GLY A 66 -2.13 -2.79 -3.68
N ASP A 67 -3.27 -2.63 -4.31
CA ASP A 67 -4.49 -2.13 -3.67
C ASP A 67 -5.71 -3.08 -3.73
N THR A 68 -5.58 -4.24 -4.40
CA THR A 68 -6.69 -5.19 -4.62
C THR A 68 -7.37 -5.64 -3.33
N GLY A 69 -6.62 -6.05 -2.31
CA GLY A 69 -7.18 -6.48 -1.02
C GLY A 69 -7.89 -5.34 -0.29
N THR A 70 -7.31 -4.15 -0.31
CA THR A 70 -7.90 -2.92 0.25
C THR A 70 -9.21 -2.56 -0.46
N ASN A 71 -9.22 -2.56 -1.79
CA ASN A 71 -10.38 -2.22 -2.61
C ASN A 71 -11.54 -3.20 -2.40
N MET A 72 -11.26 -4.51 -2.36
CA MET A 72 -12.27 -5.53 -2.09
C MET A 72 -12.83 -5.41 -0.65
N SER A 73 -11.97 -5.16 0.35
CA SER A 73 -12.39 -4.98 1.75
C SER A 73 -13.28 -3.75 1.93
N LEU A 74 -12.92 -2.61 1.34
CA LEU A 74 -13.72 -1.40 1.38
C LEU A 74 -15.07 -1.57 0.67
N THR A 75 -15.09 -2.27 -0.47
CA THR A 75 -16.30 -2.57 -1.21
C THR A 75 -17.25 -3.45 -0.38
N LEU A 76 -16.75 -4.53 0.22
CA LEU A 76 -17.56 -5.42 1.04
C LEU A 76 -18.06 -4.74 2.33
N ARG A 77 -17.23 -3.85 2.91
CA ARG A 77 -17.63 -3.02 4.06
C ARG A 77 -18.78 -2.07 3.69
N SER A 78 -18.70 -1.38 2.56
CA SER A 78 -19.80 -0.51 2.07
C SER A 78 -21.08 -1.29 1.80
N THR A 79 -20.95 -2.50 1.23
CA THR A 79 -22.05 -3.45 1.03
C THR A 79 -22.80 -3.72 2.34
N LEU A 80 -22.06 -4.07 3.40
CA LEU A 80 -22.63 -4.37 4.71
C LEU A 80 -23.17 -3.14 5.42
N GLN A 81 -22.53 -1.99 5.28
CA GLN A 81 -22.99 -0.73 5.87
C GLN A 81 -24.36 -0.30 5.32
N GLU A 82 -24.61 -0.49 4.03
CA GLU A 82 -25.92 -0.15 3.45
C GLU A 82 -27.02 -1.10 3.94
N ALA A 83 -26.74 -2.39 4.04
CA ALA A 83 -27.65 -3.36 4.63
C ALA A 83 -27.93 -3.09 6.12
N ALA A 84 -26.94 -2.59 6.85
CA ALA A 84 -27.08 -2.24 8.27
C ALA A 84 -28.00 -1.04 8.53
N LYS A 85 -28.31 -0.24 7.53
CA LYS A 85 -29.28 0.88 7.64
C LYS A 85 -30.74 0.43 7.64
N LEU A 86 -31.00 -0.84 7.33
CA LEU A 86 -32.36 -1.37 7.41
C LEU A 86 -32.81 -1.42 8.86
N GLU A 87 -33.97 -0.81 9.14
CA GLU A 87 -34.56 -0.74 10.48
C GLU A 87 -35.64 -1.83 10.61
N PRO A 88 -35.34 -2.94 11.30
CA PRO A 88 -36.30 -4.06 11.48
C PRO A 88 -37.55 -3.67 12.27
N GLU A 89 -37.43 -2.66 13.15
CA GLU A 89 -38.53 -2.16 13.98
C GLU A 89 -39.61 -1.44 13.16
N ALA A 90 -39.23 -0.84 12.02
CA ALA A 90 -40.14 -0.13 11.13
C ALA A 90 -40.93 -1.09 10.21
N ARG A 91 -40.33 -2.18 9.76
CA ARG A 91 -40.91 -3.24 8.92
C ARG A 91 -40.08 -4.51 8.94
N PRO A 92 -40.70 -5.71 8.70
CA PRO A 92 -39.91 -6.95 8.56
C PRO A 92 -38.91 -6.84 7.42
N VAL A 93 -37.65 -7.19 7.69
CA VAL A 93 -36.60 -7.23 6.66
C VAL A 93 -36.76 -8.52 5.84
N THR A 94 -37.33 -8.40 4.65
CA THR A 94 -37.43 -9.52 3.69
C THR A 94 -36.06 -9.77 3.02
N LEU A 95 -35.85 -10.99 2.50
CA LEU A 95 -34.63 -11.29 1.75
C LEU A 95 -34.45 -10.34 0.56
N SER A 96 -35.49 -10.04 -0.20
CA SER A 96 -35.41 -9.12 -1.34
C SER A 96 -34.97 -7.73 -0.92
N LEU A 97 -35.54 -7.14 0.14
CA LEU A 97 -35.14 -5.84 0.65
C LEU A 97 -33.67 -5.83 1.12
N PHE A 98 -33.27 -6.88 1.83
CA PHE A 98 -31.89 -7.06 2.29
C PHE A 98 -30.91 -7.15 1.11
N MET A 99 -31.24 -7.93 0.07
CA MET A 99 -30.42 -8.08 -1.13
C MET A 99 -30.33 -6.80 -1.96
N GLU A 100 -31.40 -6.03 -2.06
CA GLU A 100 -31.38 -4.71 -2.72
C GLU A 100 -30.45 -3.73 -2.00
N ALA A 101 -30.43 -3.74 -0.66
CA ALA A 101 -29.53 -2.92 0.13
C ALA A 101 -28.07 -3.36 -0.07
N LEU A 102 -27.78 -4.67 -0.04
CA LEU A 102 -26.44 -5.20 -0.34
C LEU A 102 -25.97 -4.78 -1.74
N ALA A 103 -26.80 -4.96 -2.76
CA ALA A 103 -26.47 -4.60 -4.14
C ALA A 103 -26.19 -3.10 -4.29
N ARG A 104 -27.01 -2.26 -3.69
CA ARG A 104 -26.81 -0.81 -3.68
C ARG A 104 -25.50 -0.43 -3.01
N GLY A 105 -25.23 -0.97 -1.82
CA GLY A 105 -23.99 -0.72 -1.09
C GLY A 105 -22.75 -1.20 -1.84
N ALA A 106 -22.85 -2.33 -2.55
CA ALA A 106 -21.76 -2.85 -3.37
C ALA A 106 -21.46 -1.95 -4.57
N ILE A 107 -22.46 -1.47 -5.29
CA ILE A 107 -22.27 -0.57 -6.46
C ILE A 107 -21.73 0.79 -6.00
N MET A 108 -22.35 1.39 -4.98
CA MET A 108 -21.91 2.69 -4.46
C MET A 108 -20.50 2.65 -3.85
N GLY A 109 -20.17 1.56 -3.17
CA GLY A 109 -18.89 1.39 -2.50
C GLY A 109 -17.80 0.71 -3.33
N ALA A 110 -18.07 0.32 -4.57
CA ALA A 110 -17.09 -0.35 -5.43
C ALA A 110 -15.85 0.50 -5.64
N ARG A 111 -14.66 -0.11 -5.51
CA ARG A 111 -13.36 0.55 -5.67
C ARG A 111 -12.43 -0.31 -6.51
N GLY A 112 -11.75 0.33 -7.45
CA GLY A 112 -10.86 -0.36 -8.39
C GLY A 112 -11.58 -1.42 -9.22
N ASN A 113 -10.88 -2.06 -10.13
CA ASN A 113 -11.41 -3.16 -10.94
C ASN A 113 -11.95 -4.30 -10.05
N SER A 114 -11.20 -4.68 -9.01
CA SER A 114 -11.54 -5.80 -8.12
C SER A 114 -12.84 -5.56 -7.35
N GLY A 115 -13.04 -4.34 -6.81
CA GLY A 115 -14.26 -3.98 -6.12
C GLY A 115 -15.46 -3.88 -7.04
N VAL A 116 -15.27 -3.39 -8.27
CA VAL A 116 -16.36 -3.37 -9.27
C VAL A 116 -16.78 -4.78 -9.66
N ILE A 117 -15.84 -5.70 -9.87
CA ILE A 117 -16.14 -7.13 -10.14
C ILE A 117 -16.89 -7.74 -8.95
N LEU A 118 -16.42 -7.52 -7.72
CA LEU A 118 -17.08 -7.98 -6.51
C LEU A 118 -18.52 -7.45 -6.41
N SER A 119 -18.77 -6.18 -6.78
CA SER A 119 -20.12 -5.61 -6.79
C SER A 119 -21.05 -6.35 -7.75
N GLN A 120 -20.54 -6.87 -8.87
CA GLN A 120 -21.34 -7.65 -9.82
C GLN A 120 -21.68 -9.05 -9.28
N LEU A 121 -20.79 -9.67 -8.52
CA LEU A 121 -21.07 -10.92 -7.82
C LEU A 121 -22.18 -10.73 -6.78
N VAL A 122 -22.15 -9.61 -6.01
CA VAL A 122 -23.21 -9.26 -5.05
C VAL A 122 -24.53 -8.95 -5.77
N LEU A 123 -24.50 -8.28 -6.92
CA LEU A 123 -25.70 -8.02 -7.72
C LEU A 123 -26.31 -9.32 -8.25
N GLY A 124 -25.49 -10.28 -8.67
CA GLY A 124 -25.94 -11.63 -9.06
C GLY A 124 -26.66 -12.34 -7.90
N LEU A 125 -26.10 -12.25 -6.68
CA LEU A 125 -26.74 -12.78 -5.49
C LEU A 125 -28.13 -12.12 -5.25
N ALA A 126 -28.21 -10.80 -5.38
CA ALA A 126 -29.46 -10.08 -5.22
C ALA A 126 -30.54 -10.51 -6.24
N LYS A 127 -30.14 -10.68 -7.51
CA LYS A 127 -31.06 -11.13 -8.57
C LYS A 127 -31.54 -12.56 -8.35
N ALA A 128 -30.67 -13.48 -7.97
CA ALA A 128 -31.02 -14.88 -7.72
C ALA A 128 -31.95 -15.05 -6.50
N CYS A 129 -31.90 -14.12 -5.54
CA CYS A 129 -32.75 -14.12 -4.35
C CYS A 129 -34.09 -13.38 -4.54
N GLN A 130 -34.33 -12.79 -5.72
CA GLN A 130 -35.56 -12.05 -5.96
C GLN A 130 -36.79 -12.95 -5.83
N GLY A 131 -37.77 -12.53 -5.00
CA GLY A 131 -38.99 -13.29 -4.74
C GLY A 131 -38.82 -14.52 -3.83
N LYS A 132 -37.61 -14.72 -3.24
CA LYS A 132 -37.37 -15.80 -2.27
C LYS A 132 -37.43 -15.27 -0.83
N GLU A 133 -37.76 -16.16 0.11
CA GLU A 133 -37.81 -15.84 1.54
C GLU A 133 -36.45 -16.09 2.22
N ALA A 134 -35.66 -17.06 1.71
CA ALA A 134 -34.36 -17.44 2.24
C ALA A 134 -33.41 -17.86 1.09
N LEU A 135 -32.09 -17.81 1.31
CA LEU A 135 -31.07 -18.25 0.39
C LEU A 135 -30.85 -19.76 0.59
N ASP A 136 -31.31 -20.58 -0.36
CA ASP A 136 -31.04 -22.02 -0.41
C ASP A 136 -29.86 -22.35 -1.35
N ALA A 137 -29.46 -23.62 -1.40
CA ALA A 137 -28.35 -24.08 -2.24
C ALA A 137 -28.57 -23.78 -3.75
N SER A 138 -29.81 -23.91 -4.23
CA SER A 138 -30.17 -23.59 -5.62
C SER A 138 -30.03 -22.11 -5.92
N ALA A 139 -30.48 -21.26 -4.99
CA ALA A 139 -30.33 -19.81 -5.12
C ALA A 139 -28.86 -19.39 -5.07
N LEU A 140 -28.04 -20.03 -4.24
CA LEU A 140 -26.59 -19.78 -4.17
C LEU A 140 -25.90 -20.13 -5.49
N ALA A 141 -26.19 -21.30 -6.08
CA ALA A 141 -25.63 -21.69 -7.38
C ALA A 141 -26.03 -20.69 -8.48
N GLN A 142 -27.32 -20.33 -8.57
CA GLN A 142 -27.80 -19.31 -9.49
C GLN A 142 -27.15 -17.95 -9.26
N ALA A 143 -26.92 -17.58 -8.01
CA ALA A 143 -26.27 -16.32 -7.63
C ALA A 143 -24.83 -16.23 -8.15
N LEU A 144 -24.04 -17.30 -7.97
CA LEU A 144 -22.66 -17.38 -8.45
C LEU A 144 -22.60 -17.36 -9.99
N GLU A 145 -23.49 -18.08 -10.67
CA GLU A 145 -23.59 -18.07 -12.14
C GLU A 145 -23.96 -16.68 -12.68
N GLU A 146 -25.02 -16.08 -12.14
CA GLU A 146 -25.48 -14.75 -12.59
C GLU A 146 -24.45 -13.67 -12.26
N GLY A 147 -23.83 -13.72 -11.07
CA GLY A 147 -22.76 -12.80 -10.68
C GLY A 147 -21.56 -12.88 -11.60
N THR A 148 -21.12 -14.10 -11.94
CA THR A 148 -20.01 -14.33 -12.89
C THR A 148 -20.35 -13.78 -14.27
N ARG A 149 -21.58 -14.02 -14.75
CA ARG A 149 -22.07 -13.49 -16.02
C ARG A 149 -22.06 -11.95 -16.06
N LEU A 150 -22.56 -11.31 -14.99
CA LEU A 150 -22.57 -9.85 -14.84
C LEU A 150 -21.15 -9.28 -14.79
N ALA A 151 -20.24 -9.91 -14.04
CA ALA A 151 -18.85 -9.53 -13.96
C ALA A 151 -18.15 -9.59 -15.33
N CYS A 152 -18.36 -10.68 -16.11
CA CYS A 152 -17.86 -10.80 -17.48
C CYS A 152 -18.39 -9.67 -18.38
N GLN A 153 -19.68 -9.34 -18.27
CA GLN A 153 -20.27 -8.24 -19.05
C GLN A 153 -19.73 -6.88 -18.66
N ALA A 154 -19.42 -6.67 -17.36
CA ALA A 154 -18.88 -5.42 -16.86
C ALA A 154 -17.46 -5.12 -17.37
N ILE A 155 -16.59 -6.13 -17.44
CA ILE A 155 -15.20 -6.00 -17.86
C ILE A 155 -15.06 -5.81 -19.38
N GLY A 156 -15.98 -6.36 -20.18
CA GLY A 156 -15.93 -6.32 -21.64
C GLY A 156 -14.95 -7.32 -22.28
N GLN A 157 -13.73 -7.46 -21.75
CA GLN A 157 -12.72 -8.44 -22.19
C GLN A 157 -12.20 -9.23 -20.99
N PRO A 158 -12.95 -10.22 -20.47
CA PRO A 158 -12.52 -11.03 -19.35
C PRO A 158 -11.28 -11.87 -19.73
N ARG A 159 -10.31 -11.93 -18.80
CA ARG A 159 -9.09 -12.72 -18.99
C ARG A 159 -9.12 -13.96 -18.10
N GLU A 160 -8.68 -15.10 -18.70
CA GLU A 160 -8.47 -16.34 -17.94
C GLU A 160 -7.27 -16.17 -16.99
N GLY A 161 -7.31 -16.93 -15.89
CA GLY A 161 -6.30 -16.83 -14.83
C GLY A 161 -6.51 -15.65 -13.90
N THR A 162 -7.75 -15.09 -13.86
CA THR A 162 -8.12 -13.98 -12.97
C THR A 162 -9.30 -14.35 -12.08
N ILE A 163 -9.74 -13.41 -11.23
CA ILE A 163 -10.96 -13.51 -10.41
C ILE A 163 -12.17 -14.09 -11.17
N ILE A 164 -12.26 -13.84 -12.49
CA ILE A 164 -13.34 -14.36 -13.34
C ILE A 164 -13.27 -15.89 -13.47
N THR A 165 -12.06 -16.44 -13.62
CA THR A 165 -11.86 -17.91 -13.66
C THR A 165 -12.27 -18.53 -12.33
N VAL A 166 -11.86 -17.93 -11.22
CA VAL A 166 -12.20 -18.40 -9.86
C VAL A 166 -13.71 -18.34 -9.61
N ALA A 167 -14.37 -17.23 -9.98
CA ALA A 167 -15.82 -17.10 -9.86
C ALA A 167 -16.58 -18.14 -10.67
N ARG A 168 -16.14 -18.41 -11.91
CA ARG A 168 -16.76 -19.38 -12.81
C ARG A 168 -16.63 -20.81 -12.27
N GLU A 169 -15.45 -21.21 -11.78
CA GLU A 169 -15.25 -22.55 -11.23
C GLU A 169 -15.99 -22.75 -9.92
N ALA A 170 -16.05 -21.74 -9.07
CA ALA A 170 -16.90 -21.75 -7.87
C ALA A 170 -18.39 -21.93 -8.21
N ALA A 171 -18.87 -21.23 -9.25
CA ALA A 171 -20.26 -21.37 -9.73
C ALA A 171 -20.53 -22.77 -10.29
N GLN A 172 -19.60 -23.33 -11.07
CA GLN A 172 -19.72 -24.69 -11.63
C GLN A 172 -19.76 -25.75 -10.51
N ALA A 173 -18.94 -25.62 -9.48
CA ALA A 173 -18.95 -26.51 -8.33
C ALA A 173 -20.30 -26.46 -7.59
N ALA A 174 -20.82 -25.26 -7.33
CA ALA A 174 -22.14 -25.12 -6.71
C ALA A 174 -23.24 -25.76 -7.55
N ARG A 175 -23.22 -25.53 -8.88
CA ARG A 175 -24.20 -26.10 -9.81
C ARG A 175 -24.18 -27.62 -9.80
N ALA A 176 -22.98 -28.23 -9.92
CA ALA A 176 -22.82 -29.68 -9.93
C ALA A 176 -23.36 -30.35 -8.67
N LEU A 177 -23.14 -29.73 -7.48
CA LEU A 177 -23.66 -30.22 -6.21
C LEU A 177 -25.17 -30.17 -6.13
N VAL A 178 -25.78 -29.07 -6.58
CA VAL A 178 -27.24 -28.91 -6.61
C VAL A 178 -27.88 -29.91 -7.60
N GLU A 179 -27.28 -30.14 -8.76
CA GLU A 179 -27.73 -31.14 -9.71
C GLU A 179 -27.59 -32.58 -9.18
N ALA A 180 -26.60 -32.83 -8.34
CA ALA A 180 -26.46 -34.08 -7.59
C ALA A 180 -27.45 -34.25 -6.43
N GLY A 181 -28.25 -33.22 -6.14
CA GLY A 181 -29.29 -33.24 -5.11
C GLY A 181 -28.83 -32.77 -3.73
N GLU A 182 -27.62 -32.20 -3.62
CA GLU A 182 -27.12 -31.64 -2.36
C GLU A 182 -27.94 -30.37 -1.97
N LYS A 183 -28.36 -30.30 -0.70
CA LYS A 183 -29.18 -29.21 -0.17
C LYS A 183 -28.58 -28.55 1.07
N ASP A 184 -27.59 -29.18 1.69
CA ASP A 184 -26.92 -28.61 2.87
C ASP A 184 -25.97 -27.49 2.43
N LEU A 185 -26.32 -26.25 2.79
CA LEU A 185 -25.52 -25.08 2.47
C LEU A 185 -24.11 -25.09 3.08
N THR A 186 -23.92 -25.77 4.22
CA THR A 186 -22.62 -25.90 4.85
C THR A 186 -21.70 -26.73 3.95
N THR A 187 -22.20 -27.85 3.45
CA THR A 187 -21.49 -28.70 2.49
C THR A 187 -21.24 -28.00 1.16
N VAL A 188 -22.27 -27.35 0.59
CA VAL A 188 -22.15 -26.61 -0.69
C VAL A 188 -21.10 -25.51 -0.58
N MET A 189 -21.16 -24.66 0.48
CA MET A 189 -20.20 -23.57 0.66
C MET A 189 -18.76 -24.07 0.87
N ALA A 190 -18.57 -25.16 1.60
CA ALA A 190 -17.26 -25.77 1.78
C ALA A 190 -16.65 -26.21 0.43
N LYS A 191 -17.45 -26.88 -0.41
CA LYS A 191 -17.01 -27.34 -1.73
C LYS A 191 -16.81 -26.20 -2.73
N VAL A 192 -17.62 -25.17 -2.67
CA VAL A 192 -17.44 -23.93 -3.45
C VAL A 192 -16.13 -23.24 -3.09
N ALA A 193 -15.82 -23.12 -1.79
CA ALA A 193 -14.56 -22.54 -1.33
C ALA A 193 -13.35 -23.41 -1.71
N GLU A 194 -13.45 -24.74 -1.65
CA GLU A 194 -12.42 -25.66 -2.12
C GLU A 194 -12.14 -25.48 -3.62
N ALA A 195 -13.19 -25.47 -4.47
CA ALA A 195 -13.05 -25.26 -5.90
C ALA A 195 -12.45 -23.88 -6.23
N ALA A 196 -12.84 -22.85 -5.50
CA ALA A 196 -12.26 -21.52 -5.63
C ALA A 196 -10.75 -21.51 -5.29
N ARG A 197 -10.33 -22.20 -4.22
CA ARG A 197 -8.92 -22.34 -3.84
C ARG A 197 -8.11 -23.03 -4.94
N GLU A 198 -8.61 -24.16 -5.44
CA GLU A 198 -7.96 -24.89 -6.53
C GLU A 198 -7.86 -24.05 -7.82
N ALA A 199 -8.89 -23.26 -8.12
CA ALA A 199 -8.88 -22.35 -9.26
C ALA A 199 -7.81 -21.25 -9.07
N VAL A 200 -7.67 -20.66 -7.86
CA VAL A 200 -6.62 -19.70 -7.53
C VAL A 200 -5.23 -20.30 -7.75
N GLU A 201 -4.98 -21.51 -7.25
CA GLU A 201 -3.69 -22.21 -7.39
C GLU A 201 -3.29 -22.45 -8.86
N ARG A 202 -4.28 -22.52 -9.75
CA ARG A 202 -4.05 -22.70 -11.20
C ARG A 202 -3.92 -21.39 -11.99
N THR A 203 -4.21 -20.24 -11.39
CA THR A 203 -4.14 -18.93 -12.11
C THR A 203 -2.79 -18.66 -12.77
N PRO A 204 -1.61 -19.03 -12.19
CA PRO A 204 -0.32 -18.83 -12.85
C PRO A 204 -0.13 -19.66 -14.14
N GLN A 205 -0.84 -20.78 -14.25
CA GLN A 205 -0.80 -21.63 -15.46
C GLN A 205 -1.61 -21.02 -16.62
N LEU A 206 -2.54 -20.12 -16.33
CA LEU A 206 -3.45 -19.50 -17.29
C LEU A 206 -3.03 -18.08 -17.67
N LEU A 207 -2.30 -17.38 -16.80
CA LEU A 207 -1.87 -15.99 -17.01
C LEU A 207 -0.35 -15.88 -16.81
N PRO A 208 0.45 -15.76 -17.89
CA PRO A 208 1.92 -15.83 -17.82
C PRO A 208 2.57 -14.86 -16.83
N VAL A 209 2.11 -13.63 -16.73
CA VAL A 209 2.65 -12.63 -15.80
C VAL A 209 2.61 -13.10 -14.34
N LEU A 210 1.62 -13.90 -13.95
CA LEU A 210 1.53 -14.48 -12.61
C LEU A 210 2.59 -15.56 -12.38
N ALA A 211 2.83 -16.40 -13.41
CA ALA A 211 3.89 -17.41 -13.37
C ALA A 211 5.28 -16.76 -13.27
N GLU A 212 5.52 -15.71 -14.04
CA GLU A 212 6.77 -14.94 -14.02
C GLU A 212 7.00 -14.27 -12.67
N ALA A 213 5.94 -13.72 -12.06
CA ALA A 213 6.00 -13.12 -10.73
C ALA A 213 6.06 -14.15 -9.59
N GLY A 214 5.73 -15.43 -9.87
CA GLY A 214 5.69 -16.50 -8.87
C GLY A 214 4.52 -16.39 -7.88
N VAL A 215 3.40 -15.79 -8.32
CA VAL A 215 2.22 -15.53 -7.47
C VAL A 215 0.93 -15.99 -8.16
N VAL A 216 -0.15 -16.04 -7.37
CA VAL A 216 -1.51 -16.26 -7.85
C VAL A 216 -2.23 -14.93 -8.11
N ASP A 217 -3.39 -14.97 -8.78
CA ASP A 217 -4.20 -13.77 -9.01
C ASP A 217 -4.74 -13.18 -7.71
N ALA A 218 -4.43 -11.91 -7.44
CA ALA A 218 -4.83 -11.20 -6.23
C ALA A 218 -6.34 -11.09 -6.08
N GLY A 219 -7.06 -10.79 -7.17
CA GLY A 219 -8.52 -10.72 -7.19
C GLY A 219 -9.17 -12.07 -6.91
N GLY A 220 -8.67 -13.13 -7.53
CA GLY A 220 -9.10 -14.50 -7.27
C GLY A 220 -8.84 -14.95 -5.85
N GLN A 221 -7.66 -14.63 -5.32
CA GLN A 221 -7.30 -14.87 -3.92
C GLN A 221 -8.30 -14.18 -2.96
N GLY A 222 -8.64 -12.91 -3.22
CA GLY A 222 -9.62 -12.18 -2.43
C GLY A 222 -11.01 -12.80 -2.49
N LEU A 223 -11.46 -13.26 -3.65
CA LEU A 223 -12.74 -13.96 -3.79
C LEU A 223 -12.76 -15.28 -3.02
N TRP A 224 -11.69 -16.09 -3.12
CA TRP A 224 -11.56 -17.30 -2.33
C TRP A 224 -11.63 -17.02 -0.83
N VAL A 225 -10.91 -16.00 -0.35
CA VAL A 225 -10.91 -15.60 1.07
C VAL A 225 -12.33 -15.24 1.54
N ILE A 226 -13.13 -14.55 0.72
CA ILE A 226 -14.54 -14.26 1.03
C ILE A 226 -15.35 -15.55 1.15
N LEU A 227 -15.26 -16.45 0.16
CA LEU A 227 -16.01 -17.71 0.14
C LEU A 227 -15.60 -18.63 1.31
N GLU A 228 -14.30 -18.73 1.60
CA GLU A 228 -13.78 -19.49 2.72
C GLU A 228 -14.23 -18.90 4.07
N GLY A 229 -14.21 -17.56 4.23
CA GLY A 229 -14.71 -16.90 5.42
C GLY A 229 -16.19 -17.20 5.71
N MET A 230 -17.01 -17.21 4.65
CA MET A 230 -18.42 -17.63 4.76
C MET A 230 -18.52 -19.14 5.14
N ALA A 231 -17.76 -20.00 4.47
CA ALA A 231 -17.78 -21.44 4.73
C ALA A 231 -17.37 -21.76 6.16
N ARG A 232 -16.30 -21.16 6.68
CA ARG A 232 -15.85 -21.31 8.07
C ARG A 232 -16.91 -20.86 9.07
N HIS A 233 -17.53 -19.71 8.80
CA HIS A 233 -18.61 -19.21 9.68
C HIS A 233 -19.76 -20.21 9.75
N LEU A 234 -20.19 -20.79 8.63
CA LEU A 234 -21.27 -21.78 8.60
C LEU A 234 -20.90 -23.10 9.30
N ARG A 235 -19.61 -23.50 9.31
CA ARG A 235 -19.12 -24.65 10.07
C ARG A 235 -18.88 -24.34 11.57
N GLY A 236 -19.00 -23.05 11.97
CA GLY A 236 -18.71 -22.63 13.34
C GLY A 236 -17.21 -22.66 13.68
N GLU A 237 -16.35 -22.60 12.69
CA GLU A 237 -14.90 -22.57 12.84
C GLU A 237 -14.41 -21.15 13.23
N PRO A 238 -13.36 -21.04 14.06
CA PRO A 238 -12.79 -19.75 14.41
C PRO A 238 -12.14 -19.10 13.17
N LEU A 239 -12.27 -17.77 13.06
CA LEU A 239 -11.58 -16.94 12.10
C LEU A 239 -10.35 -16.34 12.79
N GLU A 240 -9.27 -17.12 12.90
CA GLU A 240 -7.99 -16.63 13.42
C GLU A 240 -7.26 -15.91 12.29
N ALA A 241 -6.74 -14.70 12.57
CA ALA A 241 -5.93 -13.98 11.61
C ALA A 241 -4.69 -14.82 11.23
N PRO A 242 -4.36 -14.97 9.92
CA PRO A 242 -3.17 -15.68 9.55
C PRO A 242 -1.93 -14.96 10.11
N ALA A 243 -0.92 -15.71 10.49
CA ALA A 243 0.40 -15.14 10.71
C ALA A 243 0.80 -14.42 9.40
N VAL A 244 1.17 -13.14 9.49
CA VAL A 244 1.52 -12.30 8.34
C VAL A 244 2.78 -12.87 7.67
N GLY A 245 2.57 -13.81 6.76
CA GLY A 245 3.58 -14.32 5.84
C GLY A 245 3.24 -13.78 4.45
N GLY A 246 3.78 -12.62 4.10
CA GLY A 246 3.59 -12.07 2.76
C GLY A 246 4.17 -13.00 1.70
N ALA A 247 3.40 -13.29 0.66
CA ALA A 247 3.93 -13.98 -0.52
C ALA A 247 5.04 -13.10 -1.13
N ARG A 248 6.20 -13.71 -1.43
CA ARG A 248 7.34 -13.00 -2.03
C ARG A 248 7.24 -13.10 -3.54
N LEU A 249 7.33 -11.96 -4.22
CA LEU A 249 7.50 -11.93 -5.67
C LEU A 249 8.90 -12.46 -6.02
N GLN A 250 9.03 -13.07 -7.20
CA GLN A 250 10.33 -13.49 -7.70
C GLN A 250 11.21 -12.27 -7.99
N GLN A 251 12.47 -12.32 -7.54
CA GLN A 251 13.42 -11.19 -7.68
C GLN A 251 13.61 -10.77 -9.13
N GLU A 252 13.74 -11.75 -10.02
CA GLU A 252 13.91 -11.52 -11.45
C GLU A 252 12.72 -10.75 -12.04
N TRP A 253 11.50 -11.06 -11.57
CA TRP A 253 10.31 -10.34 -12.00
C TRP A 253 10.28 -8.90 -11.48
N VAL A 254 10.63 -8.65 -10.21
CA VAL A 254 10.66 -7.30 -9.63
C VAL A 254 11.65 -6.41 -10.37
N ALA A 255 12.87 -6.92 -10.65
CA ALA A 255 13.88 -6.21 -11.42
C ALA A 255 13.41 -5.94 -12.86
N HIS A 256 12.85 -6.95 -13.53
CA HIS A 256 12.32 -6.82 -14.88
C HIS A 256 11.11 -5.87 -14.96
N ALA A 257 10.21 -5.92 -13.98
CA ALA A 257 9.08 -5.02 -13.89
C ALA A 257 9.51 -3.56 -13.73
N GLN A 258 10.59 -3.29 -13.00
CA GLN A 258 11.17 -1.94 -12.88
C GLN A 258 11.78 -1.46 -14.19
N GLU A 259 12.55 -2.32 -14.87
CA GLU A 259 13.11 -2.00 -16.19
C GLU A 259 12.01 -1.71 -17.22
N LEU A 260 10.96 -2.54 -17.25
CA LEU A 260 9.81 -2.34 -18.13
C LEU A 260 9.03 -1.09 -17.76
N HIS A 261 8.84 -0.82 -16.46
CA HIS A 261 8.13 0.36 -15.99
C HIS A 261 8.90 1.66 -16.31
N ALA A 262 10.23 1.63 -16.22
CA ALA A 262 11.09 2.72 -16.61
C ALA A 262 11.16 2.92 -18.14
N ALA A 263 11.15 1.81 -18.93
CA ALA A 263 11.27 1.84 -20.39
C ALA A 263 9.93 2.04 -21.11
N SER A 264 8.86 1.56 -20.54
CA SER A 264 7.49 1.66 -21.08
C SER A 264 6.54 1.89 -19.92
N PRO A 265 6.34 3.14 -19.48
CA PRO A 265 5.32 3.44 -18.49
C PRO A 265 3.99 2.86 -18.96
N SER A 266 3.21 2.30 -18.03
CA SER A 266 1.87 1.74 -18.29
C SER A 266 1.14 2.58 -19.34
N LEU A 267 0.43 1.94 -20.25
CA LEU A 267 -0.24 2.59 -21.40
C LEU A 267 -0.98 3.87 -21.00
N TYR A 268 -1.42 3.99 -19.74
CA TYR A 268 -2.13 5.17 -19.22
C TYR A 268 -1.65 5.56 -17.81
N GLY A 269 -1.56 6.87 -17.55
CA GLY A 269 -0.97 7.40 -16.33
C GLY A 269 -1.89 7.48 -15.12
N TYR A 270 -3.21 7.46 -15.32
CA TYR A 270 -4.17 7.71 -14.24
C TYR A 270 -5.30 6.69 -14.20
N CYS A 271 -5.61 6.18 -13.01
CA CYS A 271 -6.86 5.51 -12.69
C CYS A 271 -7.91 6.58 -12.37
N THR A 272 -9.01 6.59 -13.11
CA THR A 272 -10.09 7.56 -12.94
C THR A 272 -11.38 6.82 -12.66
N GLU A 273 -11.98 7.11 -11.50
CA GLU A 273 -13.25 6.54 -11.08
C GLU A 273 -14.26 7.65 -10.80
N PHE A 274 -15.52 7.41 -11.14
CA PHE A 274 -16.60 8.31 -10.75
C PHE A 274 -17.93 7.58 -10.59
N LEU A 275 -18.75 8.12 -9.70
CA LEU A 275 -20.14 7.72 -9.50
C LEU A 275 -21.04 8.77 -10.14
N LEU A 276 -21.89 8.35 -11.08
CA LEU A 276 -22.75 9.19 -11.87
C LEU A 276 -24.22 8.91 -11.52
N GLN A 277 -24.99 9.93 -11.20
CA GLN A 277 -26.43 9.88 -11.03
C GLN A 277 -27.14 10.64 -12.15
N GLY A 278 -28.24 10.07 -12.69
CA GLY A 278 -29.00 10.69 -13.76
C GLY A 278 -30.29 9.93 -14.06
N GLU A 279 -30.96 10.30 -15.13
CA GLU A 279 -32.14 9.58 -15.65
C GLU A 279 -31.84 9.07 -17.07
N GLY A 280 -32.19 7.81 -17.34
CA GLY A 280 -31.99 7.19 -18.65
C GLY A 280 -30.50 6.97 -18.98
N LEU A 281 -29.66 6.72 -17.97
CA LEU A 281 -28.26 6.42 -18.16
C LEU A 281 -28.08 5.09 -18.88
N ASP A 282 -27.17 5.04 -19.86
CA ASP A 282 -26.84 3.83 -20.61
C ASP A 282 -25.40 3.39 -20.31
N PRO A 283 -25.21 2.26 -19.57
CA PRO A 283 -23.89 1.76 -19.23
C PRO A 283 -23.09 1.30 -20.45
N ILE A 284 -23.75 0.83 -21.51
CA ILE A 284 -23.10 0.35 -22.74
C ILE A 284 -22.54 1.55 -23.51
N HIS A 285 -23.34 2.61 -23.61
CA HIS A 285 -22.93 3.85 -24.29
C HIS A 285 -21.77 4.52 -23.54
N LEU A 286 -21.85 4.66 -22.22
CA LEU A 286 -20.77 5.23 -21.42
C LEU A 286 -19.47 4.42 -21.54
N ARG A 287 -19.56 3.08 -21.45
CA ARG A 287 -18.40 2.19 -21.61
C ARG A 287 -17.74 2.38 -22.98
N SER A 288 -18.50 2.36 -24.07
CA SER A 288 -17.96 2.57 -25.42
C SER A 288 -17.21 3.90 -25.57
N ARG A 289 -17.72 4.96 -24.93
CA ARG A 289 -17.09 6.29 -24.93
C ARG A 289 -15.77 6.30 -24.13
N LEU A 290 -15.74 5.64 -22.97
CA LEU A 290 -14.55 5.55 -22.13
C LEU A 290 -13.49 4.65 -22.76
N GLN A 291 -13.87 3.57 -23.46
CA GLN A 291 -12.94 2.71 -24.22
C GLN A 291 -12.20 3.44 -25.35
N ALA A 292 -12.76 4.53 -25.86
CA ALA A 292 -12.08 5.40 -26.81
C ALA A 292 -11.06 6.35 -26.14
N MET A 293 -11.07 6.48 -24.81
CA MET A 293 -10.21 7.39 -24.03
C MET A 293 -9.15 6.66 -23.22
N GLY A 294 -9.26 5.32 -23.08
CA GLY A 294 -8.36 4.55 -22.23
C GLY A 294 -8.64 3.05 -22.24
N ASP A 295 -7.99 2.34 -21.36
CA ASP A 295 -8.17 0.89 -21.15
C ASP A 295 -8.71 0.58 -19.75
N SER A 296 -8.77 -0.74 -19.41
CA SER A 296 -9.27 -1.23 -18.12
C SER A 296 -10.65 -0.67 -17.76
N VAL A 297 -11.47 -0.41 -18.79
CA VAL A 297 -12.77 0.25 -18.63
C VAL A 297 -13.78 -0.70 -18.04
N VAL A 298 -14.33 -0.31 -16.89
CA VAL A 298 -15.45 -0.99 -16.23
C VAL A 298 -16.58 0.00 -15.96
N VAL A 299 -17.80 -0.31 -16.42
CA VAL A 299 -18.99 0.50 -16.17
C VAL A 299 -20.09 -0.42 -15.67
N VAL A 300 -20.63 -0.13 -14.50
CA VAL A 300 -21.68 -0.90 -13.82
C VAL A 300 -22.76 0.01 -13.27
N GLY A 301 -23.96 -0.52 -13.11
CA GLY A 301 -25.11 0.20 -12.57
C GLY A 301 -26.34 0.05 -13.45
N ASP A 302 -27.27 1.00 -13.31
CA ASP A 302 -28.56 1.03 -13.99
C ASP A 302 -28.86 2.41 -14.62
N GLU A 303 -30.09 2.59 -15.11
CA GLU A 303 -30.53 3.83 -15.76
C GLU A 303 -30.51 5.08 -14.86
N ARG A 304 -30.30 4.92 -13.55
CA ARG A 304 -30.30 6.00 -12.57
C ARG A 304 -28.93 6.27 -11.97
N MET A 305 -28.09 5.24 -11.91
CA MET A 305 -26.80 5.34 -11.25
C MET A 305 -25.76 4.44 -11.94
N LEU A 306 -24.64 5.04 -12.37
CA LEU A 306 -23.52 4.32 -12.97
C LEU A 306 -22.23 4.58 -12.18
N ARG A 307 -21.49 3.52 -11.90
CA ARG A 307 -20.08 3.59 -11.49
C ARG A 307 -19.20 3.31 -12.69
N ALA A 308 -18.24 4.19 -12.95
CA ALA A 308 -17.29 4.06 -14.03
C ALA A 308 -15.87 4.02 -13.48
N HIS A 309 -15.02 3.20 -14.10
CA HIS A 309 -13.59 3.10 -13.88
C HIS A 309 -12.90 3.06 -15.23
N VAL A 310 -11.81 3.81 -15.40
CA VAL A 310 -11.00 3.85 -16.62
C VAL A 310 -9.56 4.22 -16.30
N HIS A 311 -8.61 3.55 -16.96
CA HIS A 311 -7.21 3.99 -17.01
C HIS A 311 -7.02 4.91 -18.22
N THR A 312 -6.59 6.15 -18.00
CA THR A 312 -6.48 7.18 -19.04
C THR A 312 -5.33 8.15 -18.78
N ASP A 313 -4.80 8.77 -19.82
CA ASP A 313 -3.85 9.88 -19.68
C ASP A 313 -4.55 11.24 -19.51
N ASP A 314 -5.86 11.31 -19.80
CA ASP A 314 -6.67 12.52 -19.63
C ASP A 314 -7.87 12.25 -18.70
N PRO A 315 -7.68 12.27 -17.38
CA PRO A 315 -8.76 12.12 -16.42
C PRO A 315 -9.81 13.22 -16.53
N GLY A 316 -9.39 14.44 -16.97
CA GLY A 316 -10.29 15.56 -17.17
C GLY A 316 -11.33 15.30 -18.25
N ALA A 317 -10.95 14.67 -19.36
CA ALA A 317 -11.86 14.31 -20.44
C ALA A 317 -12.88 13.24 -19.99
N ALA A 318 -12.44 12.24 -19.23
CA ALA A 318 -13.31 11.19 -18.69
C ALA A 318 -14.36 11.77 -17.70
N ILE A 319 -13.91 12.64 -16.78
CA ILE A 319 -14.77 13.34 -15.81
C ILE A 319 -15.76 14.27 -16.56
N SER A 320 -15.29 15.01 -17.54
CA SER A 320 -16.14 15.89 -18.38
C SER A 320 -17.18 15.11 -19.19
N LEU A 321 -16.88 13.89 -19.59
CA LEU A 321 -17.88 13.01 -20.20
C LEU A 321 -18.97 12.66 -19.20
N GLY A 322 -18.62 12.29 -17.96
CA GLY A 322 -19.57 12.02 -16.89
C GLY A 322 -20.49 13.21 -16.61
N THR A 323 -19.93 14.41 -16.43
CA THR A 323 -20.72 15.64 -16.14
C THR A 323 -21.72 16.01 -17.23
N ARG A 324 -21.52 15.56 -18.47
CA ARG A 324 -22.49 15.79 -19.56
C ARG A 324 -23.67 14.83 -19.54
N LEU A 325 -23.52 13.69 -18.85
CA LEU A 325 -24.54 12.65 -18.80
C LEU A 325 -25.40 12.72 -17.52
N GLY A 326 -24.86 13.31 -16.46
CA GLY A 326 -25.57 13.43 -15.19
C GLY A 326 -24.75 14.13 -14.11
N GLU A 327 -25.19 14.01 -12.86
CA GLU A 327 -24.52 14.55 -11.68
C GLU A 327 -23.45 13.58 -11.18
N LEU A 328 -22.23 14.09 -11.00
CA LEU A 328 -21.13 13.34 -10.39
C LEU A 328 -21.22 13.44 -8.86
N LEU A 329 -21.42 12.30 -8.21
CA LEU A 329 -21.51 12.20 -6.74
C LEU A 329 -20.14 11.97 -6.09
N GLU A 330 -19.25 11.25 -6.77
CA GLU A 330 -17.92 10.91 -6.28
C GLU A 330 -16.96 10.89 -7.48
N VAL A 331 -15.75 11.44 -7.30
CA VAL A 331 -14.67 11.38 -8.28
C VAL A 331 -13.39 11.04 -7.57
N LYS A 332 -12.65 10.05 -8.07
CA LYS A 332 -11.34 9.66 -7.60
C LYS A 332 -10.39 9.60 -8.79
N VAL A 333 -9.18 10.16 -8.62
CA VAL A 333 -8.12 10.10 -9.63
C VAL A 333 -6.83 9.73 -8.90
N ASP A 334 -6.23 8.61 -9.28
CA ASP A 334 -4.96 8.14 -8.74
C ASP A 334 -3.90 8.09 -9.85
N ASN A 335 -2.65 8.40 -9.51
CA ASN A 335 -1.53 8.24 -10.41
C ASN A 335 -1.02 6.79 -10.33
N ILE A 336 -1.29 6.01 -11.38
CA ILE A 336 -0.94 4.59 -11.48
C ILE A 336 0.58 4.38 -11.41
N ARG A 337 1.36 5.27 -12.04
CA ARG A 337 2.83 5.18 -12.04
C ARG A 337 3.39 5.28 -10.64
N GLN A 338 2.91 6.26 -9.86
CA GLN A 338 3.35 6.40 -8.46
C GLN A 338 2.92 5.22 -7.57
N GLN A 339 1.77 4.59 -7.86
CA GLN A 339 1.33 3.41 -7.12
C GLN A 339 2.23 2.21 -7.45
N ALA A 340 2.53 2.00 -8.74
CA ALA A 340 3.42 0.93 -9.18
C ALA A 340 4.85 1.11 -8.65
N ASP A 341 5.40 2.33 -8.68
CA ASP A 341 6.72 2.63 -8.11
C ASP A 341 6.78 2.26 -6.62
N ARG A 342 5.79 2.68 -5.83
CA ARG A 342 5.70 2.35 -4.40
C ARG A 342 5.56 0.85 -4.14
N PHE A 343 4.80 0.15 -4.97
CA PHE A 343 4.63 -1.30 -4.86
C PHE A 343 5.93 -2.04 -5.12
N LEU A 344 6.67 -1.66 -6.18
CA LEU A 344 7.95 -2.26 -6.53
C LEU A 344 9.02 -1.93 -5.48
N GLU A 345 9.10 -0.67 -5.01
CA GLU A 345 9.99 -0.25 -3.92
C GLU A 345 9.71 -1.04 -2.63
N TRP A 346 8.42 -1.24 -2.29
CA TRP A 346 8.03 -2.03 -1.12
C TRP A 346 8.52 -3.48 -1.23
N HIS A 347 8.38 -4.11 -2.41
CA HIS A 347 8.83 -5.49 -2.61
C HIS A 347 10.35 -5.62 -2.60
N GLN A 348 11.10 -4.63 -3.08
CA GLN A 348 12.56 -4.61 -2.93
C GLN A 348 12.97 -4.52 -1.46
N ALA A 349 12.34 -3.60 -0.71
CA ALA A 349 12.60 -3.48 0.72
C ALA A 349 12.25 -4.75 1.50
N PHE A 350 11.21 -5.50 1.06
CA PHE A 350 10.80 -6.76 1.70
C PHE A 350 11.75 -7.94 1.45
N GLN A 351 12.61 -7.85 0.42
CA GLN A 351 13.63 -8.86 0.12
C GLN A 351 14.89 -8.67 0.96
N ALA A 352 15.11 -7.47 1.49
CA ALA A 352 16.20 -7.19 2.40
C ALA A 352 16.02 -7.93 3.73
N GLN A 353 17.11 -8.40 4.33
CA GLN A 353 17.08 -8.98 5.68
C GLN A 353 16.76 -7.91 6.73
N ALA A 354 17.17 -6.67 6.50
CA ALA A 354 16.91 -5.52 7.33
C ALA A 354 16.46 -4.31 6.48
N THR A 355 15.60 -3.46 7.03
CA THR A 355 15.25 -2.16 6.43
C THR A 355 16.04 -1.05 7.10
N VAL A 356 16.54 -0.08 6.34
CA VAL A 356 17.21 1.09 6.89
C VAL A 356 16.21 2.23 7.05
N VAL A 357 16.12 2.80 8.27
CA VAL A 357 15.35 4.00 8.60
C VAL A 357 16.33 5.13 8.84
N ALA A 358 16.26 6.20 8.04
CA ALA A 358 17.16 7.35 8.15
C ALA A 358 16.38 8.61 8.54
N VAL A 359 16.96 9.47 9.37
CA VAL A 359 16.38 10.79 9.68
C VAL A 359 17.03 11.84 8.79
N ALA A 360 16.22 12.68 8.15
CA ALA A 360 16.73 13.79 7.34
C ALA A 360 15.74 14.96 7.26
N ASN A 361 16.28 16.14 6.95
CA ASN A 361 15.53 17.35 6.59
C ASN A 361 16.08 17.91 5.28
N GLY A 362 15.20 18.54 4.49
CA GLY A 362 15.50 19.00 3.14
C GLY A 362 15.02 17.99 2.08
N GLN A 363 14.24 18.49 1.12
CA GLN A 363 13.58 17.63 0.13
C GLN A 363 14.59 16.88 -0.75
N GLY A 364 15.72 17.53 -1.09
CA GLY A 364 16.78 16.89 -1.85
C GLY A 364 17.47 15.78 -1.08
N LEU A 365 17.88 16.02 0.18
CA LEU A 365 18.50 15.00 1.04
C LEU A 365 17.56 13.82 1.31
N ILE A 366 16.27 14.10 1.52
CA ILE A 366 15.23 13.07 1.63
C ILE A 366 15.16 12.25 0.33
N GLY A 367 15.21 12.92 -0.82
CA GLY A 367 15.24 12.27 -2.13
C GLY A 367 16.44 11.35 -2.32
N VAL A 368 17.65 11.83 -1.97
CA VAL A 368 18.89 11.05 -2.04
C VAL A 368 18.80 9.77 -1.18
N LEU A 369 18.42 9.90 0.10
CA LEU A 369 18.34 8.75 0.99
C LEU A 369 17.25 7.74 0.55
N ARG A 370 16.13 8.22 0.01
CA ARG A 370 15.09 7.35 -0.54
C ARG A 370 15.54 6.62 -1.80
N SER A 371 16.24 7.29 -2.71
CA SER A 371 16.76 6.65 -3.93
C SER A 371 17.76 5.53 -3.64
N MET A 372 18.37 5.56 -2.45
CA MET A 372 19.26 4.52 -1.94
C MET A 372 18.52 3.43 -1.12
N GLY A 373 17.18 3.45 -1.08
CA GLY A 373 16.35 2.44 -0.42
C GLY A 373 16.08 2.67 1.07
N ALA A 374 16.46 3.81 1.65
CA ALA A 374 16.13 4.11 3.04
C ALA A 374 14.70 4.62 3.21
N LYS A 375 14.00 4.18 4.26
CA LYS A 375 12.77 4.80 4.74
C LYS A 375 13.13 6.06 5.51
N VAL A 376 12.73 7.23 5.01
CA VAL A 376 13.13 8.50 5.61
C VAL A 376 12.06 9.06 6.54
N VAL A 377 12.46 9.37 7.78
CA VAL A 377 11.67 10.07 8.79
C VAL A 377 12.06 11.55 8.76
N PRO A 378 11.15 12.46 8.41
CA PRO A 378 11.42 13.89 8.48
C PRO A 378 11.57 14.34 9.94
N GLY A 379 12.60 15.14 10.24
CA GLY A 379 12.80 15.70 11.57
C GLY A 379 11.78 16.78 11.98
N GLY A 380 10.93 17.21 11.06
CA GLY A 380 9.93 18.24 11.29
C GLY A 380 10.52 19.63 11.59
N PRO A 381 9.71 20.58 12.12
CA PRO A 381 10.15 21.95 12.38
C PRO A 381 11.28 22.07 13.41
N THR A 382 11.40 21.09 14.29
CA THR A 382 12.44 21.05 15.34
C THR A 382 13.69 20.29 14.91
N MET A 383 13.69 19.72 13.71
CA MET A 383 14.72 18.81 13.19
C MET A 383 14.96 17.54 14.03
N ASN A 384 14.14 17.30 15.06
CA ASN A 384 14.26 16.18 15.98
C ASN A 384 12.93 15.40 16.01
N PRO A 385 12.84 14.24 15.38
CA PRO A 385 11.65 13.40 15.47
C PRO A 385 11.48 12.87 16.89
N SER A 386 10.24 12.69 17.31
CA SER A 386 9.93 12.07 18.60
C SER A 386 10.20 10.57 18.58
N VAL A 387 10.34 9.96 19.78
CA VAL A 387 10.43 8.50 19.92
C VAL A 387 9.23 7.80 19.24
N GLY A 388 8.01 8.36 19.37
CA GLY A 388 6.81 7.81 18.75
C GLY A 388 6.87 7.79 17.22
N GLN A 389 7.39 8.86 16.60
CA GLN A 389 7.54 8.92 15.13
C GLN A 389 8.58 7.92 14.62
N LEU A 390 9.70 7.74 15.33
CA LEU A 390 10.68 6.72 14.98
C LEU A 390 10.11 5.32 15.18
N LEU A 391 9.40 5.07 16.28
CA LEU A 391 8.77 3.78 16.55
C LEU A 391 7.73 3.43 15.48
N GLU A 392 6.87 4.37 15.11
CA GLU A 392 5.91 4.19 14.02
C GLU A 392 6.60 3.85 12.70
N ALA A 393 7.71 4.53 12.37
CA ALA A 393 8.48 4.24 11.18
C ALA A 393 9.13 2.84 11.22
N ILE A 394 9.64 2.41 12.38
CA ILE A 394 10.20 1.08 12.59
C ILE A 394 9.13 0.00 12.41
N GLU A 395 7.99 0.13 13.10
CA GLU A 395 6.92 -0.85 13.05
C GLU A 395 6.31 -0.98 11.63
N ALA A 396 6.27 0.11 10.89
CA ALA A 396 5.82 0.13 9.49
C ALA A 396 6.88 -0.35 8.47
N CYS A 397 8.07 -0.82 8.89
CA CYS A 397 9.03 -1.47 8.00
C CYS A 397 8.56 -2.90 7.67
N PRO A 398 8.77 -3.40 6.44
CA PRO A 398 8.31 -4.75 6.06
C PRO A 398 9.17 -5.87 6.66
N THR A 399 10.41 -5.58 7.08
CA THR A 399 11.36 -6.56 7.60
C THR A 399 11.27 -6.72 9.12
N PRO A 400 11.61 -7.89 9.67
CA PRO A 400 11.72 -8.09 11.11
C PRO A 400 12.94 -7.41 11.73
N GLN A 401 13.91 -7.03 10.91
CA GLN A 401 15.14 -6.35 11.31
C GLN A 401 15.16 -4.92 10.76
N VAL A 402 15.60 -3.96 11.56
CA VAL A 402 15.66 -2.53 11.18
C VAL A 402 16.97 -1.91 11.64
N ILE A 403 17.60 -1.13 10.77
CA ILE A 403 18.77 -0.31 11.08
C ILE A 403 18.36 1.15 11.10
N ILE A 404 18.70 1.91 12.14
CA ILE A 404 18.40 3.34 12.23
C ILE A 404 19.66 4.15 12.00
N LEU A 405 19.57 5.13 11.09
CA LEU A 405 20.57 6.19 10.86
C LEU A 405 20.04 7.51 11.38
N PRO A 406 20.41 7.94 12.60
CA PRO A 406 19.91 9.18 13.22
C PRO A 406 20.34 10.45 12.49
N ASN A 407 21.53 10.48 11.93
CA ASN A 407 22.14 11.58 11.16
C ASN A 407 22.25 12.91 11.93
N ASP A 408 22.08 12.86 13.24
CA ASP A 408 22.29 13.97 14.17
C ASP A 408 22.59 13.41 15.58
N LYS A 409 23.59 13.97 16.24
CA LYS A 409 24.00 13.55 17.60
C LYS A 409 22.88 13.64 18.62
N ASN A 410 21.94 14.59 18.45
CA ASN A 410 20.83 14.80 19.37
C ASN A 410 19.72 13.75 19.19
N ILE A 411 19.67 13.08 18.03
CA ILE A 411 18.67 12.06 17.70
C ILE A 411 19.13 10.67 18.15
N ILE A 412 20.44 10.43 18.30
CA ILE A 412 20.98 9.12 18.73
C ILE A 412 20.29 8.57 19.98
N PRO A 413 20.11 9.35 21.09
CA PRO A 413 19.39 8.86 22.27
C PRO A 413 17.93 8.48 21.98
N THR A 414 17.25 9.28 21.16
CA THR A 414 15.85 9.05 20.75
C THR A 414 15.73 7.78 19.91
N ALA A 415 16.70 7.52 19.01
CA ALA A 415 16.77 6.32 18.19
C ALA A 415 16.99 5.05 19.05
N HIS A 416 17.89 5.10 20.03
CA HIS A 416 18.06 4.00 20.97
C HIS A 416 16.82 3.73 21.83
N GLN A 417 16.11 4.77 22.25
CA GLN A 417 14.87 4.60 23.00
C GLN A 417 13.77 3.97 22.12
N ALA A 418 13.63 4.40 20.86
CA ALA A 418 12.70 3.80 19.93
C ALA A 418 13.05 2.32 19.65
N ALA A 419 14.33 2.00 19.48
CA ALA A 419 14.81 0.64 19.31
C ALA A 419 14.46 -0.29 20.49
N GLN A 420 14.56 0.23 21.74
CA GLN A 420 14.21 -0.54 22.94
C GLN A 420 12.70 -0.80 23.09
N LEU A 421 11.86 0.08 22.54
CA LEU A 421 10.40 -0.04 22.62
C LEU A 421 9.80 -0.87 21.48
N SER A 422 10.55 -1.09 20.41
CA SER A 422 10.09 -1.88 19.26
C SER A 422 10.01 -3.37 19.57
N GLN A 423 9.06 -4.05 18.92
CA GLN A 423 8.96 -5.51 18.92
C GLN A 423 9.89 -6.17 17.90
N LYS A 424 10.50 -5.38 17.00
CA LYS A 424 11.45 -5.83 15.98
C LYS A 424 12.88 -5.85 16.52
N GLN A 425 13.77 -6.54 15.81
CA GLN A 425 15.20 -6.47 16.07
C GLN A 425 15.74 -5.20 15.44
N VAL A 426 16.13 -4.23 16.29
CA VAL A 426 16.55 -2.89 15.83
C VAL A 426 17.98 -2.61 16.27
N ALA A 427 18.81 -2.19 15.31
CA ALA A 427 20.14 -1.65 15.58
C ALA A 427 20.21 -0.16 15.22
N VAL A 428 21.05 0.58 15.93
CA VAL A 428 21.31 2.00 15.67
C VAL A 428 22.77 2.16 15.26
N VAL A 429 23.01 2.55 14.01
CA VAL A 429 24.32 3.01 13.55
C VAL A 429 24.43 4.49 13.91
N PRO A 430 25.32 4.91 14.82
CA PRO A 430 25.28 6.22 15.48
C PRO A 430 25.82 7.35 14.60
N THR A 431 25.27 7.51 13.40
CA THR A 431 25.58 8.59 12.47
C THR A 431 25.22 9.95 13.08
N ARG A 432 26.13 10.91 12.97
CA ARG A 432 26.01 12.23 13.58
C ARG A 432 25.71 13.33 12.58
N THR A 433 25.85 13.03 11.29
CA THR A 433 25.66 13.95 10.17
C THR A 433 25.02 13.22 8.99
N ILE A 434 24.41 13.96 8.09
CA ILE A 434 23.82 13.41 6.86
C ILE A 434 24.87 12.72 5.97
N PRO A 435 26.08 13.29 5.71
CA PRO A 435 27.11 12.59 4.97
C PRO A 435 27.50 11.23 5.57
N GLN A 436 27.63 11.14 6.89
CA GLN A 436 27.88 9.86 7.57
C GLN A 436 26.74 8.86 7.32
N GLY A 437 25.48 9.32 7.32
CA GLY A 437 24.34 8.47 7.01
C GLY A 437 24.32 7.99 5.56
N ILE A 438 24.71 8.83 4.62
CA ILE A 438 24.82 8.48 3.21
C ILE A 438 25.93 7.43 3.01
N ALA A 439 27.12 7.64 3.59
CA ALA A 439 28.21 6.69 3.51
C ALA A 439 27.84 5.34 4.15
N ALA A 440 27.21 5.35 5.33
CA ALA A 440 26.68 4.15 5.96
C ALA A 440 25.69 3.41 5.05
N LEU A 441 24.79 4.14 4.40
CA LEU A 441 23.78 3.57 3.52
C LEU A 441 24.39 3.01 2.21
N LEU A 442 25.44 3.62 1.67
CA LEU A 442 26.21 3.09 0.53
C LEU A 442 26.89 1.75 0.86
N ALA A 443 27.31 1.57 2.10
CA ALA A 443 27.96 0.34 2.58
C ALA A 443 26.95 -0.76 2.97
N TYR A 444 25.66 -0.43 3.06
CA TYR A 444 24.61 -1.39 3.40
C TYR A 444 24.44 -2.44 2.30
N ASN A 445 24.38 -3.72 2.70
CA ASN A 445 24.05 -4.82 1.79
C ASN A 445 22.75 -5.51 2.25
N PRO A 446 21.67 -5.47 1.45
CA PRO A 446 20.39 -6.04 1.82
C PRO A 446 20.39 -7.56 2.01
N GLU A 447 21.38 -8.28 1.46
CA GLU A 447 21.52 -9.74 1.60
C GLU A 447 22.17 -10.16 2.92
N ARG A 448 22.81 -9.21 3.64
CA ARG A 448 23.48 -9.48 4.92
C ARG A 448 22.55 -9.31 6.10
N SER A 449 22.85 -10.03 7.17
CA SER A 449 22.17 -9.88 8.45
C SER A 449 22.45 -8.51 9.08
N LEU A 450 21.65 -8.14 10.07
CA LEU A 450 21.84 -6.92 10.87
C LEU A 450 23.23 -6.88 11.53
N ASP A 451 23.68 -8.02 12.11
CA ASP A 451 24.97 -8.13 12.79
C ASP A 451 26.16 -7.98 11.85
N GLU A 452 26.00 -8.32 10.56
CA GLU A 452 27.03 -8.14 9.54
C GLU A 452 27.05 -6.73 8.96
N ASN A 453 25.86 -6.12 8.77
CA ASN A 453 25.73 -4.77 8.20
C ASN A 453 26.21 -3.68 9.16
N VAL A 454 25.82 -3.73 10.44
CA VAL A 454 26.08 -2.66 11.41
C VAL A 454 27.56 -2.27 11.48
N PRO A 455 28.52 -3.20 11.71
CA PRO A 455 29.92 -2.82 11.79
C PRO A 455 30.47 -2.23 10.50
N ILE A 456 30.03 -2.70 9.34
CA ILE A 456 30.47 -2.19 8.02
C ILE A 456 29.92 -0.77 7.81
N MET A 457 28.66 -0.53 8.15
CA MET A 457 28.02 0.78 8.06
C MET A 457 28.64 1.78 9.04
N GLU A 458 29.03 1.35 10.25
CA GLU A 458 29.73 2.19 11.23
C GLU A 458 31.12 2.57 10.73
N GLU A 459 31.88 1.64 10.14
CA GLU A 459 33.18 1.91 9.55
C GLU A 459 33.07 2.95 8.42
N ALA A 460 32.12 2.76 7.50
CA ALA A 460 31.88 3.69 6.41
C ALA A 460 31.45 5.08 6.91
N ALA A 461 30.57 5.16 7.92
CA ALA A 461 30.19 6.42 8.52
C ALA A 461 31.38 7.18 9.14
N ASN A 462 32.32 6.45 9.74
CA ASN A 462 33.49 7.02 10.38
C ASN A 462 34.60 7.43 9.41
N SER A 463 34.59 6.94 8.16
CA SER A 463 35.56 7.35 7.13
C SER A 463 35.30 8.73 6.54
N VAL A 464 34.08 9.23 6.66
CA VAL A 464 33.66 10.51 6.07
C VAL A 464 33.85 11.67 7.03
N ARG A 465 34.47 12.75 6.52
CA ARG A 465 34.56 14.04 7.20
C ARG A 465 33.39 14.92 6.76
N THR A 466 32.71 15.56 7.72
CA THR A 466 31.61 16.46 7.42
C THR A 466 31.97 17.90 7.74
N ILE A 467 31.71 18.81 6.79
CA ILE A 467 31.82 20.26 6.98
C ILE A 467 30.42 20.85 6.90
N GLU A 468 29.98 21.48 7.99
CA GLU A 468 28.68 22.16 8.07
C GLU A 468 28.90 23.68 8.04
N VAL A 469 28.30 24.38 7.08
CA VAL A 469 28.40 25.83 6.93
C VAL A 469 27.07 26.47 7.26
N ALA A 470 27.03 27.21 8.36
CA ALA A 470 25.80 27.81 8.90
C ALA A 470 26.04 29.25 9.41
N ARG A 471 24.94 30.02 9.54
CA ARG A 471 24.98 31.37 10.13
C ARG A 471 24.78 31.32 11.64
N ALA A 472 25.57 32.05 12.38
CA ALA A 472 25.39 32.24 13.83
C ALA A 472 24.10 33.02 14.13
N ILE A 473 23.20 32.41 14.90
CA ILE A 473 21.93 33.04 15.30
C ILE A 473 22.04 33.95 16.52
N ARG A 474 23.16 33.89 17.24
CA ARG A 474 23.47 34.71 18.44
C ARG A 474 24.97 34.77 18.64
N ASP A 475 25.42 35.73 19.46
CA ASP A 475 26.81 35.76 19.93
C ASP A 475 27.09 34.53 20.79
N ALA A 476 28.21 33.89 20.57
CA ALA A 476 28.63 32.69 21.29
C ALA A 476 30.17 32.59 21.37
N GLN A 477 30.66 31.88 22.38
CA GLN A 477 32.05 31.46 22.46
C GLN A 477 32.08 29.94 22.29
N ILE A 478 32.66 29.47 21.19
CA ILE A 478 32.68 28.05 20.80
C ILE A 478 34.13 27.66 20.53
N GLY A 479 34.66 26.67 21.26
CA GLY A 479 36.02 26.14 21.02
C GLY A 479 37.14 27.17 21.07
N GLY A 480 36.98 28.27 21.85
CA GLY A 480 37.96 29.36 21.92
C GLY A 480 37.74 30.49 20.91
N TYR A 481 36.84 30.33 19.96
CA TYR A 481 36.45 31.36 19.00
C TYR A 481 35.31 32.22 19.55
N GLN A 482 35.42 33.55 19.38
CA GLN A 482 34.30 34.48 19.59
C GLN A 482 33.54 34.57 18.26
N VAL A 483 32.29 34.16 18.26
CA VAL A 483 31.40 34.21 17.10
C VAL A 483 30.32 35.27 17.35
N ARG A 484 30.14 36.18 16.42
CA ARG A 484 29.09 37.23 16.48
C ARG A 484 27.84 36.79 15.76
N GLN A 485 26.70 37.27 16.19
CA GLN A 485 25.44 37.07 15.48
C GLN A 485 25.58 37.54 14.01
N GLY A 486 25.18 36.67 13.06
CA GLY A 486 25.25 36.94 11.63
C GLY A 486 26.54 36.49 10.96
N GLU A 487 27.61 36.20 11.69
CA GLU A 487 28.80 35.57 11.12
C GLU A 487 28.53 34.17 10.62
N VAL A 488 29.23 33.77 9.54
CA VAL A 488 29.15 32.40 9.00
C VAL A 488 30.22 31.55 9.66
N MET A 489 29.81 30.38 10.12
CA MET A 489 30.64 29.39 10.77
C MET A 489 30.84 28.19 9.86
N ALA A 490 32.04 27.64 9.84
CA ALA A 490 32.32 26.30 9.30
C ALA A 490 32.68 25.37 10.48
N ILE A 491 31.86 24.34 10.63
CA ILE A 491 31.96 23.32 11.67
C ILE A 491 32.40 22.03 11.01
N VAL A 492 33.48 21.43 11.46
CA VAL A 492 34.00 20.17 10.95
C VAL A 492 33.87 19.10 12.03
N ASP A 493 33.13 18.04 11.73
CA ASP A 493 32.87 16.92 12.66
C ASP A 493 32.39 17.42 14.05
N GLY A 494 31.59 18.48 14.08
CA GLY A 494 31.06 19.09 15.29
C GLY A 494 31.98 20.08 16.00
N GLN A 495 33.17 20.40 15.45
CA GLN A 495 34.10 21.39 15.99
C GLN A 495 34.15 22.63 15.09
N LEU A 496 34.04 23.82 15.69
CA LEU A 496 34.18 25.08 14.96
C LEU A 496 35.64 25.24 14.49
N MET A 497 35.82 25.27 13.17
CA MET A 497 37.14 25.40 12.56
C MET A 497 37.42 26.77 11.99
N ALA A 498 36.37 27.47 11.50
CA ALA A 498 36.54 28.77 10.88
C ALA A 498 35.30 29.64 11.04
N THR A 499 35.50 30.98 11.02
CA THR A 499 34.45 31.98 10.82
C THR A 499 34.80 32.88 9.64
N ALA A 500 33.77 33.38 8.95
CA ALA A 500 33.92 34.26 7.81
C ALA A 500 32.72 35.17 7.60
N ALA A 501 32.82 36.08 6.65
CA ALA A 501 31.72 36.96 6.27
C ALA A 501 30.75 36.26 5.29
N THR A 502 31.23 35.32 4.47
CA THR A 502 30.43 34.59 3.49
C THR A 502 30.56 33.07 3.66
N PRO A 503 29.54 32.29 3.20
CA PRO A 503 29.57 30.83 3.24
C PRO A 503 30.73 30.22 2.48
N GLU A 504 31.05 30.78 1.30
CA GLU A 504 32.13 30.31 0.43
C GLU A 504 33.51 30.50 1.10
N GLU A 505 33.72 31.63 1.77
CA GLU A 505 34.94 31.93 2.51
C GLU A 505 35.11 31.01 3.72
N ALA A 506 34.01 30.75 4.44
CA ALA A 506 34.00 29.84 5.60
C ALA A 506 34.40 28.41 5.17
N LEU A 507 33.82 27.91 4.05
CA LEU A 507 34.15 26.58 3.51
C LEU A 507 35.63 26.49 3.08
N ARG A 508 36.16 27.51 2.36
CA ARG A 508 37.57 27.53 1.96
C ARG A 508 38.53 27.51 3.16
N LYS A 509 38.22 28.31 4.18
CA LYS A 509 39.02 28.30 5.41
C LYS A 509 39.01 26.95 6.10
N ALA A 510 37.87 26.25 6.11
CA ALA A 510 37.77 24.91 6.66
C ALA A 510 38.60 23.89 5.85
N LEU A 511 38.49 23.90 4.52
CA LEU A 511 39.29 23.02 3.64
C LEU A 511 40.80 23.28 3.79
N GLN A 512 41.18 24.56 3.86
CA GLN A 512 42.60 24.94 4.11
C GLN A 512 43.09 24.45 5.48
N ALA A 513 42.29 24.60 6.53
CA ALA A 513 42.62 24.13 7.88
C ALA A 513 42.75 22.61 7.97
N LEU A 514 41.96 21.89 7.15
CA LEU A 514 42.05 20.42 7.02
C LEU A 514 43.25 19.95 6.19
N GLY A 515 43.90 20.85 5.44
CA GLY A 515 45.04 20.52 4.58
C GLY A 515 44.66 19.61 3.40
N VAL A 516 43.43 19.73 2.90
CA VAL A 516 42.86 18.90 1.81
C VAL A 516 43.67 19.15 0.53
N GLN A 517 44.14 18.06 -0.13
CA GLN A 517 44.90 18.12 -1.38
C GLN A 517 44.21 17.29 -2.50
N GLU A 518 43.55 16.20 -2.12
CA GLU A 518 42.90 15.25 -3.03
C GLU A 518 41.68 14.63 -2.36
N GLY A 519 40.81 13.99 -3.12
CA GLY A 519 39.63 13.28 -2.66
C GLY A 519 38.33 13.73 -3.37
N LEU A 520 37.19 13.29 -2.86
CA LEU A 520 35.87 13.68 -3.34
C LEU A 520 35.22 14.64 -2.33
N LEU A 521 34.81 15.82 -2.79
CA LEU A 521 34.04 16.80 -2.03
C LEU A 521 32.62 16.92 -2.61
N THR A 522 31.63 16.39 -1.91
CA THR A 522 30.22 16.55 -2.30
C THR A 522 29.61 17.69 -1.50
N LEU A 523 29.13 18.72 -2.20
CA LEU A 523 28.48 19.90 -1.61
C LEU A 523 26.96 19.79 -1.70
N TYR A 524 26.30 19.50 -0.57
CA TYR A 524 24.84 19.57 -0.44
C TYR A 524 24.46 21.00 -0.11
N TYR A 525 23.92 21.75 -1.08
CA TYR A 525 23.50 23.14 -0.85
C TYR A 525 22.08 23.21 -0.24
N GLY A 526 21.89 24.16 0.68
CA GLY A 526 20.65 24.33 1.42
C GLY A 526 19.62 25.20 0.70
N ALA A 527 18.42 25.27 1.28
CA ALA A 527 17.29 26.01 0.75
C ALA A 527 17.56 27.52 0.51
N ASP A 528 18.48 28.12 1.27
CA ASP A 528 18.86 29.53 1.15
C ASP A 528 20.04 29.77 0.19
N THR A 529 20.47 28.74 -0.55
CA THR A 529 21.60 28.83 -1.51
C THR A 529 21.11 28.63 -2.93
N ASP A 530 21.42 29.61 -3.79
CA ASP A 530 21.08 29.52 -5.22
C ASP A 530 21.93 28.44 -5.93
N PRO A 531 21.35 27.57 -6.77
CA PRO A 531 22.06 26.50 -7.48
C PRO A 531 23.26 27.00 -8.32
N HIS A 532 23.11 28.16 -8.94
CA HIS A 532 24.20 28.75 -9.74
C HIS A 532 25.37 29.19 -8.87
N THR A 533 25.09 29.69 -7.65
CA THR A 533 26.12 30.04 -6.66
C THR A 533 26.87 28.80 -6.19
N ALA A 534 26.14 27.71 -5.89
CA ALA A 534 26.76 26.43 -5.49
C ALA A 534 27.66 25.88 -6.61
N GLN A 535 27.21 25.90 -7.87
CA GLN A 535 28.01 25.42 -9.01
C GLN A 535 29.24 26.30 -9.27
N THR A 536 29.10 27.63 -9.09
CA THR A 536 30.22 28.56 -9.24
C THR A 536 31.30 28.30 -8.17
N LEU A 537 30.86 28.04 -6.92
CA LEU A 537 31.76 27.66 -5.83
C LEU A 537 32.48 26.34 -6.14
N ALA A 538 31.76 25.32 -6.60
CA ALA A 538 32.34 24.01 -6.94
C ALA A 538 33.42 24.15 -8.03
N ASN A 539 33.14 24.89 -9.11
CA ASN A 539 34.09 25.15 -10.19
C ASN A 539 35.34 25.90 -9.71
N SER A 540 35.15 26.84 -8.77
CA SER A 540 36.27 27.58 -8.17
C SER A 540 37.14 26.67 -7.29
N LEU A 541 36.51 25.84 -6.43
CA LEU A 541 37.22 24.88 -5.61
C LEU A 541 37.97 23.84 -6.43
N GLN A 542 37.36 23.32 -7.51
CA GLN A 542 38.02 22.41 -8.46
C GLN A 542 39.27 23.02 -9.07
N SER A 543 39.25 24.34 -9.33
CA SER A 543 40.40 25.08 -9.89
C SER A 543 41.47 25.35 -8.83
N GLU A 544 41.08 25.62 -7.59
CA GLU A 544 41.95 25.90 -6.45
C GLU A 544 42.66 24.61 -5.93
N TYR A 545 41.95 23.47 -6.02
CA TYR A 545 42.43 22.16 -5.56
C TYR A 545 42.34 21.13 -6.70
N PRO A 546 43.35 21.03 -7.60
CA PRO A 546 43.27 20.17 -8.79
C PRO A 546 43.15 18.67 -8.53
N GLY A 547 43.51 18.22 -7.33
CA GLY A 547 43.35 16.82 -6.89
C GLY A 547 42.02 16.51 -6.23
N LEU A 548 41.18 17.52 -6.02
CA LEU A 548 39.88 17.37 -5.37
C LEU A 548 38.78 17.32 -6.44
N GLU A 549 38.03 16.25 -6.50
CA GLU A 549 36.81 16.17 -7.31
C GLU A 549 35.66 16.84 -6.54
N VAL A 550 34.95 17.79 -7.17
CA VAL A 550 33.90 18.56 -6.49
C VAL A 550 32.55 18.39 -7.18
N GLU A 551 31.60 17.85 -6.46
CA GLU A 551 30.22 17.66 -6.91
C GLU A 551 29.24 18.53 -6.12
N THR A 552 28.11 18.90 -6.74
CA THR A 552 27.04 19.64 -6.08
C THR A 552 25.73 18.86 -6.13
N VAL A 553 25.03 18.83 -5.01
CA VAL A 553 23.73 18.15 -4.85
C VAL A 553 22.76 19.13 -4.21
N ASP A 554 21.53 19.22 -4.76
CA ASP A 554 20.46 19.95 -4.09
C ASP A 554 20.03 19.20 -2.82
N GLY A 555 20.39 19.72 -1.68
CA GLY A 555 19.99 19.16 -0.39
C GLY A 555 18.66 19.72 0.12
N GLY A 556 18.40 21.01 -0.17
CA GLY A 556 17.22 21.74 0.29
C GLY A 556 17.07 21.81 1.80
N GLN A 557 18.16 21.55 2.57
CA GLN A 557 18.15 21.58 4.02
C GLN A 557 18.00 23.01 4.55
N PRO A 558 17.23 23.23 5.63
CA PRO A 558 17.16 24.53 6.31
C PRO A 558 18.42 24.78 7.16
N HIS A 559 18.71 26.03 7.48
CA HIS A 559 19.73 26.49 8.42
C HIS A 559 21.19 26.34 7.98
N TYR A 560 21.51 25.44 7.06
CA TYR A 560 22.86 25.25 6.53
C TYR A 560 22.91 25.75 5.08
N TYR A 561 23.88 26.61 4.78
CA TYR A 561 24.18 27.00 3.39
C TYR A 561 24.75 25.82 2.62
N TYR A 562 25.70 25.11 3.25
CA TYR A 562 26.30 23.90 2.74
C TYR A 562 26.47 22.87 3.83
N ILE A 563 26.22 21.64 3.50
CA ILE A 563 26.73 20.46 4.19
C ILE A 563 27.68 19.80 3.19
N ALA A 564 28.92 19.56 3.56
CA ALA A 564 29.88 18.96 2.65
C ALA A 564 30.40 17.63 3.20
N SER A 565 30.46 16.63 2.33
CA SER A 565 31.12 15.35 2.55
C SER A 565 32.53 15.43 1.95
N LEU A 566 33.52 15.03 2.71
CA LEU A 566 34.90 14.87 2.22
C LEU A 566 35.35 13.41 2.44
N GLU A 567 35.65 12.74 1.32
CA GLU A 567 36.01 11.33 1.24
C GLU A 567 37.39 11.12 0.59
#